data_e56628fd4f0b129504359b68547be78a
#
_entry.id   e56628fd4f0b129504359b68547be78a
#
_cell.length_a   1.000
_cell.length_b   1.000
_cell.length_c   1.000
_cell.angle_alpha   90.00
_cell.angle_beta   90.00
_cell.angle_gamma   90.00
#
_symmetry.space_group_name_H-M   'P 1'
#
loop_
_entity.id
_entity.type
_entity.pdbx_description
1 polymer ?
#
loop_
_entity_poly.entity_id
_entity_poly.type
_entity_poly.pdbx_seq_one_letter_code
_entity_poly.pdbx_strand_id
1 'polypeptide(L)'
;MVCLFLLSIALPAAFGQVKFPTRPISFLVPYPPGGTVDTNFRALTEAASKVLGQPIVCVNKPGASGTLASVSLKTVKPDGYTLSAGFVNHLIIPHMEDVAFDPLRDFTYIIGTHCTTIGIIVGADSPWKTLKDLVEYARQNPNEIKYSTSSPGGVHHFAMEEIARKERIKWKIVPYPGSAGALTALLGGHVQAGSQASAWASYAFSGKIRVLALLGSERNRYLPDVPTLKELGYTPWTSPVGIIGPAHTDERVVKILHDSFKEGMNASVFLKTLESMIIDPCYMSTADYDRYMRESYPRFKEAVQMVGLEKRK
;
A
#
# COMPACT_ATOMS: atom_id res chain seq x y z
N MET A 1 67.89 -18.35 -31.28
CA MET A 1 66.69 -17.45 -31.19
C MET A 1 65.68 -18.17 -30.35
N VAL A 2 65.60 -17.86 -29.07
CA VAL A 2 64.64 -18.53 -28.10
C VAL A 2 63.50 -17.57 -27.89
N CYS A 3 62.30 -17.91 -28.38
CA CYS A 3 61.05 -17.14 -28.13
C CYS A 3 60.52 -17.47 -26.76
N LEU A 4 60.60 -16.56 -25.80
CA LEU A 4 59.87 -16.60 -24.55
C LEU A 4 58.39 -16.27 -24.79
N PHE A 5 57.50 -17.25 -24.64
CA PHE A 5 56.05 -17.03 -24.55
C PHE A 5 55.71 -16.58 -23.12
N LEU A 6 55.37 -15.30 -22.94
CA LEU A 6 54.79 -14.80 -21.69
C LEU A 6 53.32 -15.23 -21.63
N LEU A 7 53.04 -16.20 -20.78
CA LEU A 7 51.67 -16.66 -20.45
C LEU A 7 51.04 -15.66 -19.48
N SER A 8 50.18 -14.77 -19.99
CA SER A 8 49.39 -13.85 -19.16
C SER A 8 48.32 -14.65 -18.40
N ILE A 9 48.56 -14.93 -17.14
CA ILE A 9 47.55 -15.46 -16.24
C ILE A 9 46.57 -14.31 -15.87
N ALA A 10 45.41 -14.29 -16.49
CA ALA A 10 44.30 -13.40 -16.06
C ALA A 10 43.76 -13.96 -14.74
N LEU A 11 44.08 -13.31 -13.63
CA LEU A 11 43.42 -13.60 -12.34
C LEU A 11 41.92 -13.25 -12.51
N PRO A 12 41.00 -14.19 -12.17
CA PRO A 12 39.60 -13.82 -12.10
C PRO A 12 39.43 -12.75 -11.01
N ALA A 13 38.82 -11.61 -11.36
CA ALA A 13 38.43 -10.60 -10.38
C ALA A 13 37.51 -11.28 -9.35
N ALA A 14 38.04 -11.48 -8.14
CA ALA A 14 37.24 -11.95 -7.02
C ALA A 14 36.18 -10.87 -6.75
N PHE A 15 34.99 -11.04 -7.26
CA PHE A 15 33.83 -10.25 -6.85
C PHE A 15 33.62 -10.52 -5.35
N GLY A 16 34.12 -9.61 -4.51
CA GLY A 16 34.00 -9.70 -3.07
C GLY A 16 32.54 -9.90 -2.70
N GLN A 17 32.26 -10.99 -2.00
CA GLN A 17 30.92 -11.33 -1.54
C GLN A 17 30.45 -10.20 -0.61
N VAL A 18 29.35 -9.52 -0.94
CA VAL A 18 28.80 -8.46 -0.10
C VAL A 18 28.33 -9.10 1.20
N LYS A 19 29.03 -8.80 2.30
CA LYS A 19 28.62 -9.28 3.62
C LYS A 19 27.46 -8.42 4.13
N PHE A 20 26.25 -8.76 3.70
CA PHE A 20 25.01 -8.06 4.05
C PHE A 20 23.90 -9.09 4.34
N PRO A 21 23.05 -8.84 5.38
CA PRO A 21 23.23 -7.84 6.45
C PRO A 21 24.16 -8.33 7.56
N THR A 22 24.84 -7.40 8.26
CA THR A 22 25.71 -7.68 9.43
C THR A 22 25.16 -7.11 10.73
N ARG A 23 24.06 -6.37 10.65
CA ARG A 23 23.37 -5.71 11.78
C ARG A 23 21.86 -5.64 11.48
N PRO A 24 21.03 -5.35 12.49
CA PRO A 24 19.58 -5.18 12.28
C PRO A 24 19.24 -4.13 11.21
N ILE A 25 18.16 -4.43 10.47
CA ILE A 25 17.57 -3.54 9.46
C ILE A 25 16.39 -2.80 10.09
N SER A 26 16.27 -1.49 9.85
CA SER A 26 15.11 -0.69 10.25
C SER A 26 14.07 -0.68 9.13
N PHE A 27 12.83 -1.05 9.42
CA PHE A 27 11.71 -1.00 8.49
C PHE A 27 10.71 0.06 8.94
N LEU A 28 10.59 1.15 8.18
CA LEU A 28 9.69 2.25 8.50
C LEU A 28 8.26 1.92 8.05
N VAL A 29 7.35 1.82 9.00
CA VAL A 29 5.93 1.60 8.77
C VAL A 29 5.22 2.96 8.75
N PRO A 30 4.59 3.36 7.63
CA PRO A 30 4.09 4.73 7.45
C PRO A 30 2.76 5.04 8.14
N TYR A 31 2.23 4.12 8.92
CA TYR A 31 0.96 4.25 9.61
C TYR A 31 1.06 3.86 11.09
N PRO A 32 0.09 4.27 11.93
CA PRO A 32 0.02 3.85 13.33
C PRO A 32 -0.06 2.32 13.48
N PRO A 33 0.34 1.78 14.64
CA PRO A 33 0.23 0.36 14.95
C PRO A 33 -1.21 -0.18 14.82
N GLY A 34 -1.34 -1.46 14.48
CA GLY A 34 -2.61 -2.20 14.45
C GLY A 34 -3.45 -2.00 13.18
N GLY A 35 -3.02 -1.17 12.23
CA GLY A 35 -3.65 -1.06 10.91
C GLY A 35 -3.18 -2.15 9.94
N THR A 36 -3.84 -2.23 8.77
CA THR A 36 -3.54 -3.24 7.74
C THR A 36 -2.06 -3.27 7.35
N VAL A 37 -1.47 -2.11 7.08
CA VAL A 37 -0.06 -2.00 6.66
C VAL A 37 0.89 -2.45 7.77
N ASP A 38 0.67 -1.99 9.01
CA ASP A 38 1.51 -2.35 10.16
C ASP A 38 1.49 -3.86 10.40
N THR A 39 0.31 -4.46 10.45
CA THR A 39 0.15 -5.89 10.73
C THR A 39 0.78 -6.76 9.64
N ASN A 40 0.58 -6.41 8.36
CA ASN A 40 1.15 -7.17 7.24
C ASN A 40 2.68 -7.10 7.22
N PHE A 41 3.26 -5.90 7.41
CA PHE A 41 4.71 -5.78 7.38
C PHE A 41 5.40 -6.36 8.62
N ARG A 42 4.78 -6.36 9.79
CA ARG A 42 5.33 -7.08 10.96
C ARG A 42 5.42 -8.58 10.69
N ALA A 43 4.40 -9.19 10.11
CA ALA A 43 4.42 -10.60 9.74
C ALA A 43 5.47 -10.90 8.65
N LEU A 44 5.57 -10.05 7.63
CA LEU A 44 6.52 -10.23 6.54
C LEU A 44 7.97 -10.02 7.00
N THR A 45 8.23 -8.99 7.80
CA THR A 45 9.58 -8.69 8.33
C THR A 45 10.03 -9.76 9.32
N GLU A 46 9.13 -10.32 10.14
CA GLU A 46 9.44 -11.48 10.98
C GLU A 46 9.90 -12.68 10.14
N ALA A 47 9.17 -12.98 9.07
CA ALA A 47 9.52 -14.08 8.18
C ALA A 47 10.86 -13.84 7.46
N ALA A 48 11.04 -12.66 6.86
CA ALA A 48 12.27 -12.31 6.15
C ALA A 48 13.49 -12.21 7.08
N SER A 49 13.33 -11.85 8.35
CA SER A 49 14.40 -11.83 9.35
C SER A 49 15.03 -13.20 9.54
N LYS A 50 14.23 -14.27 9.47
CA LYS A 50 14.71 -15.67 9.61
C LYS A 50 15.57 -16.06 8.41
N VAL A 51 15.21 -15.59 7.21
CA VAL A 51 15.95 -15.84 5.98
C VAL A 51 17.27 -15.05 5.96
N LEU A 52 17.23 -13.78 6.36
CA LEU A 52 18.40 -12.90 6.39
C LEU A 52 19.39 -13.22 7.52
N GLY A 53 18.97 -13.94 8.55
CA GLY A 53 19.77 -14.17 9.76
C GLY A 53 20.03 -12.90 10.59
N GLN A 54 19.31 -11.82 10.32
CA GLN A 54 19.37 -10.56 11.06
C GLN A 54 17.95 -10.01 11.29
N PRO A 55 17.69 -9.38 12.44
CA PRO A 55 16.39 -8.80 12.73
C PRO A 55 16.02 -7.66 11.76
N ILE A 56 14.77 -7.61 11.35
CA ILE A 56 14.16 -6.44 10.71
C ILE A 56 13.20 -5.81 11.72
N VAL A 57 13.52 -4.63 12.19
CA VAL A 57 12.78 -3.94 13.26
C VAL A 57 11.80 -2.95 12.65
N CYS A 58 10.50 -3.17 12.85
CA CYS A 58 9.45 -2.25 12.43
C CYS A 58 9.39 -1.02 13.34
N VAL A 59 9.46 0.18 12.74
CA VAL A 59 9.33 1.48 13.41
C VAL A 59 8.18 2.25 12.77
N ASN A 60 7.12 2.51 13.53
CA ASN A 60 5.99 3.29 13.01
C ASN A 60 6.38 4.78 12.90
N LYS A 61 6.23 5.34 11.69
CA LYS A 61 6.47 6.75 11.38
C LYS A 61 5.30 7.31 10.57
N PRO A 62 4.14 7.53 11.21
CA PRO A 62 2.94 8.00 10.53
C PRO A 62 3.05 9.48 10.18
N GLY A 63 2.30 9.90 9.15
CA GLY A 63 2.15 11.31 8.74
C GLY A 63 2.13 11.49 7.22
N ALA A 64 1.65 12.65 6.77
CA ALA A 64 1.57 13.06 5.37
C ALA A 64 0.97 11.95 4.47
N SER A 65 -0.22 11.44 4.81
CA SER A 65 -0.89 10.34 4.10
C SER A 65 -0.01 9.09 3.89
N GLY A 66 0.96 8.85 4.79
CA GLY A 66 1.90 7.74 4.75
C GLY A 66 3.21 8.04 4.03
N THR A 67 3.44 9.23 3.49
CA THR A 67 4.67 9.56 2.76
C THR A 67 5.82 10.00 3.67
N LEU A 68 5.57 10.38 4.93
CA LEU A 68 6.60 10.85 5.86
C LEU A 68 7.70 9.81 6.11
N ALA A 69 7.34 8.52 6.24
CA ALA A 69 8.31 7.44 6.39
C ALA A 69 9.26 7.37 5.19
N SER A 70 8.70 7.46 3.97
CA SER A 70 9.47 7.38 2.72
C SER A 70 10.34 8.61 2.49
N VAL A 71 9.86 9.82 2.84
CA VAL A 71 10.69 11.04 2.80
C VAL A 71 11.95 10.88 3.64
N SER A 72 11.87 10.15 4.76
CA SER A 72 13.04 9.88 5.61
C SER A 72 14.13 9.07 4.90
N LEU A 73 13.78 8.29 3.87
CA LEU A 73 14.77 7.53 3.10
C LEU A 73 15.74 8.44 2.33
N LYS A 74 15.35 9.66 2.02
CA LYS A 74 16.21 10.62 1.28
C LYS A 74 17.45 11.03 2.07
N THR A 75 17.41 10.93 3.40
CA THR A 75 18.49 11.39 4.29
C THR A 75 19.33 10.27 4.87
N VAL A 76 19.00 9.01 4.56
CA VAL A 76 19.75 7.85 5.04
C VAL A 76 20.65 7.28 3.95
N LYS A 77 21.66 6.52 4.36
CA LYS A 77 22.59 5.88 3.43
C LYS A 77 21.87 4.80 2.59
N PRO A 78 22.18 4.66 1.29
CA PRO A 78 21.62 3.62 0.43
C PRO A 78 22.32 2.26 0.62
N ASP A 79 22.43 1.83 1.88
CA ASP A 79 23.17 0.62 2.30
C ASP A 79 22.26 -0.58 2.62
N GLY A 80 20.94 -0.44 2.41
CA GLY A 80 19.95 -1.48 2.65
C GLY A 80 19.51 -1.64 4.11
N TYR A 81 20.05 -0.87 5.05
CA TYR A 81 19.70 -0.99 6.47
C TYR A 81 18.52 -0.13 6.91
N THR A 82 17.98 0.70 6.02
CA THR A 82 16.73 1.42 6.27
C THR A 82 15.81 1.25 5.08
N LEU A 83 14.65 0.65 5.31
CA LEU A 83 13.63 0.37 4.32
C LEU A 83 12.30 1.01 4.72
N SER A 84 11.37 1.12 3.80
CA SER A 84 10.00 1.54 4.08
C SER A 84 9.00 0.76 3.25
N ALA A 85 7.75 0.75 3.71
CA ALA A 85 6.65 0.35 2.84
C ALA A 85 6.49 1.35 1.69
N GLY A 86 6.33 0.84 0.48
CA GLY A 86 6.05 1.59 -0.74
C GLY A 86 4.63 1.28 -1.22
N PHE A 87 3.88 2.28 -1.68
CA PHE A 87 2.50 2.13 -2.14
C PHE A 87 2.08 3.31 -3.03
N VAL A 88 0.93 3.19 -3.65
CA VAL A 88 0.47 4.12 -4.69
C VAL A 88 0.31 5.58 -4.24
N ASN A 89 0.19 5.87 -2.93
CA ASN A 89 0.14 7.25 -2.45
C ASN A 89 1.41 8.04 -2.79
N HIS A 90 2.57 7.38 -2.93
CA HIS A 90 3.79 8.03 -3.40
C HIS A 90 3.62 8.60 -4.81
N LEU A 91 2.73 8.01 -5.62
CA LEU A 91 2.44 8.45 -6.99
C LEU A 91 1.32 9.49 -7.04
N ILE A 92 0.43 9.49 -6.05
CA ILE A 92 -0.78 10.32 -6.02
C ILE A 92 -0.51 11.68 -5.41
N ILE A 93 0.05 11.71 -4.18
CA ILE A 93 0.22 12.93 -3.38
C ILE A 93 1.02 14.02 -4.10
N PRO A 94 2.09 13.73 -4.88
CA PRO A 94 2.81 14.76 -5.65
C PRO A 94 1.96 15.53 -6.66
N HIS A 95 0.82 14.99 -7.09
CA HIS A 95 -0.11 15.67 -7.99
C HIS A 95 -1.13 16.55 -7.25
N MET A 96 -1.29 16.35 -5.94
CA MET A 96 -2.27 17.06 -5.11
C MET A 96 -1.65 18.19 -4.30
N GLU A 97 -0.42 18.02 -3.83
CA GLU A 97 0.27 18.97 -2.96
C GLU A 97 1.78 18.98 -3.22
N ASP A 98 2.47 20.00 -2.69
CA ASP A 98 3.92 20.06 -2.78
C ASP A 98 4.54 19.08 -1.77
N VAL A 99 5.38 18.20 -2.28
CA VAL A 99 6.05 17.16 -1.51
C VAL A 99 7.57 17.29 -1.63
N ALA A 100 8.27 16.84 -0.59
CA ALA A 100 9.74 16.90 -0.55
C ALA A 100 10.41 15.68 -1.23
N PHE A 101 9.73 14.99 -2.15
CA PHE A 101 10.28 13.82 -2.85
C PHE A 101 9.77 13.70 -4.28
N ASP A 102 10.57 13.03 -5.11
CA ASP A 102 10.18 12.57 -6.45
C ASP A 102 10.07 11.04 -6.42
N PRO A 103 8.88 10.45 -6.62
CA PRO A 103 8.71 9.00 -6.52
C PRO A 103 9.51 8.22 -7.57
N LEU A 104 9.87 8.85 -8.69
CA LEU A 104 10.59 8.19 -9.77
C LEU A 104 12.13 8.28 -9.64
N ARG A 105 12.63 9.09 -8.68
CA ARG A 105 14.07 9.36 -8.51
C ARG A 105 14.61 9.05 -7.11
N ASP A 106 13.79 9.26 -6.08
CA ASP A 106 14.26 9.26 -4.70
C ASP A 106 14.21 7.88 -4.04
N PHE A 107 13.64 6.86 -4.72
CA PHE A 107 13.48 5.51 -4.19
C PHE A 107 14.02 4.43 -5.11
N THR A 108 14.53 3.36 -4.49
CA THR A 108 14.76 2.06 -5.13
C THR A 108 13.58 1.15 -4.79
N TYR A 109 12.84 0.71 -5.79
CA TYR A 109 11.74 -0.24 -5.65
C TYR A 109 12.30 -1.66 -5.55
N ILE A 110 12.09 -2.36 -4.44
CA ILE A 110 12.74 -3.64 -4.15
C ILE A 110 11.85 -4.82 -4.54
N ILE A 111 10.61 -4.85 -4.06
CA ILE A 111 9.65 -5.94 -4.30
C ILE A 111 8.22 -5.47 -4.04
N GLY A 112 7.27 -5.87 -4.90
CA GLY A 112 5.84 -5.82 -4.59
C GLY A 112 5.43 -7.08 -3.85
N THR A 113 4.64 -6.94 -2.79
CA THR A 113 4.33 -8.04 -1.86
C THR A 113 2.87 -8.46 -1.87
N HIS A 114 1.94 -7.52 -1.80
CA HIS A 114 0.51 -7.80 -1.77
C HIS A 114 -0.29 -6.64 -2.35
N CYS A 115 -1.54 -6.92 -2.74
CA CYS A 115 -2.49 -5.91 -3.19
C CYS A 115 -3.56 -5.73 -2.12
N THR A 116 -3.62 -4.55 -1.50
CA THR A 116 -4.55 -4.29 -0.40
C THR A 116 -6.00 -4.41 -0.87
N THR A 117 -6.78 -5.23 -0.19
CA THR A 117 -8.24 -5.25 -0.37
C THR A 117 -8.84 -4.02 0.29
N ILE A 118 -9.65 -3.28 -0.45
CA ILE A 118 -10.29 -2.04 0.01
C ILE A 118 -11.80 -2.19 -0.16
N GLY A 119 -12.56 -1.83 0.86
CA GLY A 119 -14.01 -1.91 0.86
C GLY A 119 -14.68 -0.58 1.17
N ILE A 120 -15.84 -0.35 0.54
CA ILE A 120 -16.84 0.61 1.00
C ILE A 120 -17.71 -0.13 2.01
N ILE A 121 -17.70 0.33 3.24
CA ILE A 121 -18.26 -0.37 4.40
C ILE A 121 -19.20 0.52 5.22
N VAL A 122 -20.15 -0.10 5.89
CA VAL A 122 -21.09 0.53 6.83
C VAL A 122 -21.27 -0.35 8.06
N GLY A 123 -21.81 0.18 9.15
CA GLY A 123 -22.27 -0.64 10.27
C GLY A 123 -23.32 -1.65 9.81
N ALA A 124 -23.33 -2.86 10.35
CA ALA A 124 -24.27 -3.90 9.92
C ALA A 124 -25.74 -3.55 10.22
N ASP A 125 -25.98 -2.74 11.24
CA ASP A 125 -27.28 -2.21 11.66
C ASP A 125 -27.76 -1.02 10.81
N SER A 126 -26.90 -0.50 9.93
CA SER A 126 -27.27 0.61 9.03
C SER A 126 -28.41 0.19 8.09
N PRO A 127 -29.25 1.14 7.64
CA PRO A 127 -30.36 0.84 6.72
C PRO A 127 -29.89 0.46 5.32
N TRP A 128 -28.65 0.80 4.95
CA TRP A 128 -28.10 0.57 3.61
C TRP A 128 -27.56 -0.86 3.47
N LYS A 129 -28.17 -1.61 2.55
CA LYS A 129 -27.76 -3.02 2.27
C LYS A 129 -26.85 -3.12 1.05
N THR A 130 -26.91 -2.12 0.16
CA THR A 130 -26.12 -2.04 -1.07
C THR A 130 -25.50 -0.66 -1.21
N LEU A 131 -24.48 -0.55 -2.09
CA LEU A 131 -23.91 0.78 -2.43
C LEU A 131 -24.97 1.69 -3.03
N LYS A 132 -25.91 1.15 -3.81
CA LYS A 132 -27.03 1.90 -4.39
C LYS A 132 -27.91 2.54 -3.30
N ASP A 133 -28.20 1.82 -2.23
CA ASP A 133 -29.01 2.37 -1.11
C ASP A 133 -28.30 3.56 -0.45
N LEU A 134 -26.99 3.45 -0.22
CA LEU A 134 -26.17 4.53 0.35
C LEU A 134 -26.14 5.75 -0.56
N VAL A 135 -25.98 5.54 -1.86
CA VAL A 135 -25.95 6.59 -2.89
C VAL A 135 -27.32 7.30 -2.96
N GLU A 136 -28.41 6.53 -2.97
CA GLU A 136 -29.76 7.10 -3.03
C GLU A 136 -30.09 7.92 -1.77
N TYR A 137 -29.71 7.44 -0.60
CA TYR A 137 -29.85 8.21 0.63
C TYR A 137 -29.05 9.52 0.56
N ALA A 138 -27.80 9.46 0.11
CA ALA A 138 -26.95 10.66 -0.02
C ALA A 138 -27.50 11.67 -1.05
N ARG A 139 -28.23 11.19 -2.07
CA ARG A 139 -28.91 12.05 -3.06
C ARG A 139 -30.06 12.83 -2.43
N GLN A 140 -30.84 12.18 -1.58
CA GLN A 140 -31.98 12.79 -0.89
C GLN A 140 -31.54 13.65 0.31
N ASN A 141 -30.39 13.35 0.91
CA ASN A 141 -29.86 14.01 2.11
C ASN A 141 -28.43 14.50 1.90
N PRO A 142 -28.22 15.57 1.13
CA PRO A 142 -26.89 16.08 0.80
C PRO A 142 -26.08 16.47 2.04
N ASN A 143 -24.81 16.04 2.10
CA ASN A 143 -23.87 16.27 3.20
C ASN A 143 -24.20 15.61 4.56
N GLU A 144 -25.21 14.75 4.65
CA GLU A 144 -25.50 14.01 5.88
C GLU A 144 -24.58 12.80 6.05
N ILE A 145 -24.25 12.09 4.97
CA ILE A 145 -23.29 11.00 5.04
C ILE A 145 -21.89 11.55 5.28
N LYS A 146 -21.31 11.14 6.41
CA LYS A 146 -19.87 11.27 6.70
C LYS A 146 -19.21 9.92 6.45
N TYR A 147 -18.14 9.90 5.68
CA TYR A 147 -17.37 8.66 5.49
C TYR A 147 -15.94 8.82 5.99
N SER A 148 -15.43 7.79 6.66
CA SER A 148 -14.02 7.73 7.05
C SER A 148 -13.17 7.20 5.91
N THR A 149 -11.95 7.73 5.79
CA THR A 149 -10.91 7.16 4.94
C THR A 149 -9.61 7.03 5.72
N SER A 150 -8.91 5.93 5.48
CA SER A 150 -7.61 5.66 6.12
C SER A 150 -6.42 6.36 5.44
N SER A 151 -6.67 6.98 4.29
CA SER A 151 -5.63 7.63 3.47
C SER A 151 -6.24 8.74 2.63
N PRO A 152 -6.39 9.95 3.17
CA PRO A 152 -6.85 11.08 2.39
C PRO A 152 -5.90 11.30 1.19
N GLY A 153 -6.48 11.56 0.02
CA GLY A 153 -5.72 11.64 -1.23
C GLY A 153 -5.24 10.31 -1.80
N GLY A 154 -5.59 9.18 -1.19
CA GLY A 154 -5.34 7.86 -1.75
C GLY A 154 -6.52 7.32 -2.56
N VAL A 155 -6.37 6.11 -3.09
CA VAL A 155 -7.41 5.43 -3.89
C VAL A 155 -8.74 5.26 -3.13
N HIS A 156 -8.69 5.17 -1.80
CA HIS A 156 -9.87 5.15 -0.93
C HIS A 156 -10.72 6.41 -1.09
N HIS A 157 -10.06 7.57 -1.13
CA HIS A 157 -10.68 8.88 -1.32
C HIS A 157 -11.18 9.02 -2.76
N PHE A 158 -10.35 8.66 -3.75
CA PHE A 158 -10.72 8.76 -5.16
C PHE A 158 -11.98 7.98 -5.50
N ALA A 159 -12.13 6.77 -5.00
CA ALA A 159 -13.31 5.96 -5.25
C ALA A 159 -14.60 6.66 -4.77
N MET A 160 -14.55 7.26 -3.58
CA MET A 160 -15.70 7.98 -3.02
C MET A 160 -16.01 9.26 -3.81
N GLU A 161 -14.98 10.04 -4.17
CA GLU A 161 -15.18 11.29 -4.93
C GLU A 161 -15.63 11.02 -6.37
N GLU A 162 -15.15 9.94 -7.02
CA GLU A 162 -15.64 9.52 -8.33
C GLU A 162 -17.13 9.15 -8.26
N ILE A 163 -17.54 8.35 -7.26
CA ILE A 163 -18.94 8.00 -7.05
C ILE A 163 -19.78 9.26 -6.82
N ALA A 164 -19.32 10.16 -5.93
CA ALA A 164 -20.03 11.40 -5.63
C ALA A 164 -20.26 12.24 -6.88
N ARG A 165 -19.25 12.39 -7.72
CA ARG A 165 -19.31 13.14 -8.96
C ARG A 165 -20.22 12.48 -10.00
N LYS A 166 -20.09 11.15 -10.21
CA LYS A 166 -20.87 10.40 -11.19
C LYS A 166 -22.36 10.39 -10.85
N GLU A 167 -22.66 10.21 -9.56
CA GLU A 167 -24.02 10.15 -9.04
C GLU A 167 -24.62 11.53 -8.69
N ARG A 168 -23.81 12.61 -8.81
CA ARG A 168 -24.19 13.98 -8.45
C ARG A 168 -24.70 14.11 -7.02
N ILE A 169 -24.04 13.41 -6.09
CA ILE A 169 -24.34 13.44 -4.65
C ILE A 169 -23.28 14.23 -3.89
N LYS A 170 -23.56 14.52 -2.61
CA LYS A 170 -22.65 15.19 -1.69
C LYS A 170 -22.59 14.43 -0.38
N TRP A 171 -21.40 14.03 0.00
CA TRP A 171 -21.06 13.49 1.31
C TRP A 171 -19.82 14.16 1.88
N LYS A 172 -19.45 13.85 3.12
CA LYS A 172 -18.35 14.53 3.79
C LYS A 172 -17.26 13.51 4.13
N ILE A 173 -16.05 13.79 3.71
CA ILE A 173 -14.88 13.02 4.11
C ILE A 173 -14.48 13.36 5.56
N VAL A 174 -14.15 12.34 6.35
CA VAL A 174 -13.52 12.46 7.66
C VAL A 174 -12.22 11.65 7.60
N PRO A 175 -11.06 12.31 7.45
CA PRO A 175 -9.78 11.64 7.26
C PRO A 175 -9.21 11.12 8.58
N TYR A 176 -8.57 9.94 8.52
CA TYR A 176 -7.84 9.33 9.63
C TYR A 176 -6.44 8.89 9.18
N PRO A 177 -5.44 8.93 10.06
CA PRO A 177 -4.09 8.49 9.75
C PRO A 177 -3.97 6.95 9.82
N GLY A 178 -4.63 6.24 8.90
CA GLY A 178 -4.61 4.76 8.83
C GLY A 178 -5.94 4.09 9.16
N SER A 179 -6.01 2.78 8.89
CA SER A 179 -7.28 2.03 8.97
C SER A 179 -7.77 1.80 10.39
N ALA A 180 -6.90 1.73 11.39
CA ALA A 180 -7.32 1.45 12.76
C ALA A 180 -8.25 2.55 13.32
N GLY A 181 -7.82 3.82 13.23
CA GLY A 181 -8.64 4.97 13.69
C GLY A 181 -9.91 5.15 12.87
N ALA A 182 -9.81 4.99 11.55
CA ALA A 182 -10.96 5.09 10.65
C ALA A 182 -12.02 4.01 10.94
N LEU A 183 -11.59 2.79 11.25
CA LEU A 183 -12.46 1.68 11.62
C LEU A 183 -13.13 1.92 12.99
N THR A 184 -12.37 2.37 13.99
CA THR A 184 -12.92 2.73 15.31
C THR A 184 -14.00 3.78 15.19
N ALA A 185 -13.80 4.80 14.34
CA ALA A 185 -14.80 5.84 14.12
C ALA A 185 -16.11 5.30 13.50
N LEU A 186 -16.02 4.35 12.57
CA LEU A 186 -17.19 3.69 11.99
C LEU A 186 -17.93 2.84 13.03
N LEU A 187 -17.21 2.00 13.77
CA LEU A 187 -17.79 1.14 14.80
C LEU A 187 -18.40 1.93 15.97
N GLY A 188 -17.84 3.12 16.25
CA GLY A 188 -18.36 4.05 17.26
C GLY A 188 -19.51 4.95 16.77
N GLY A 189 -19.95 4.83 15.49
CA GLY A 189 -21.02 5.63 14.92
C GLY A 189 -20.65 7.10 14.66
N HIS A 190 -19.37 7.48 14.73
CA HIS A 190 -18.91 8.84 14.44
C HIS A 190 -18.97 9.19 12.96
N VAL A 191 -18.99 8.18 12.10
CA VAL A 191 -19.20 8.25 10.66
C VAL A 191 -20.19 7.17 10.23
N GLN A 192 -20.91 7.38 9.14
CA GLN A 192 -21.92 6.47 8.64
C GLN A 192 -21.37 5.41 7.71
N ALA A 193 -20.28 5.74 7.00
CA ALA A 193 -19.63 4.84 6.05
C ALA A 193 -18.11 4.91 6.19
N GLY A 194 -17.41 4.02 5.51
CA GLY A 194 -15.96 4.06 5.38
C GLY A 194 -15.51 3.55 4.02
N SER A 195 -14.43 4.13 3.49
CA SER A 195 -13.68 3.57 2.37
C SER A 195 -12.28 3.26 2.91
N GLN A 196 -11.98 1.97 3.14
CA GLN A 196 -10.86 1.57 3.99
C GLN A 196 -10.21 0.26 3.55
N ALA A 197 -8.92 0.13 3.86
CA ALA A 197 -8.19 -1.13 3.79
C ALA A 197 -8.75 -2.15 4.81
N SER A 198 -8.57 -3.42 4.54
CA SER A 198 -9.32 -4.55 5.10
C SER A 198 -9.07 -4.94 6.58
N ALA A 199 -8.55 -4.04 7.41
CA ALA A 199 -8.56 -4.24 8.87
C ALA A 199 -9.97 -4.50 9.44
N TRP A 200 -11.02 -4.19 8.69
CA TRP A 200 -12.42 -4.45 9.01
C TRP A 200 -12.87 -5.90 8.78
N ALA A 201 -12.06 -6.76 8.16
CA ALA A 201 -12.48 -8.10 7.71
C ALA A 201 -13.10 -8.95 8.84
N SER A 202 -12.45 -9.02 10.01
CA SER A 202 -12.95 -9.78 11.17
C SER A 202 -14.30 -9.26 11.67
N TYR A 203 -14.54 -7.96 11.54
CA TYR A 203 -15.83 -7.35 11.92
C TYR A 203 -16.92 -7.63 10.88
N ALA A 204 -16.56 -7.77 9.61
CA ALA A 204 -17.49 -8.20 8.58
C ALA A 204 -17.90 -9.66 8.79
N PHE A 205 -16.96 -10.55 9.05
CA PHE A 205 -17.25 -11.97 9.35
C PHE A 205 -18.04 -12.16 10.65
N SER A 206 -17.86 -11.29 11.66
CA SER A 206 -18.65 -11.32 12.90
C SER A 206 -19.99 -10.61 12.79
N GLY A 207 -20.37 -10.12 11.60
CA GLY A 207 -21.66 -9.47 11.37
C GLY A 207 -21.81 -8.06 11.97
N LYS A 208 -20.70 -7.40 12.32
CA LYS A 208 -20.70 -6.01 12.84
C LYS A 208 -20.56 -4.95 11.75
N ILE A 209 -20.03 -5.34 10.61
CA ILE A 209 -19.84 -4.47 9.43
C ILE A 209 -20.46 -5.15 8.22
N ARG A 210 -21.08 -4.35 7.35
CA ARG A 210 -21.52 -4.74 6.01
C ARG A 210 -20.59 -4.12 4.98
N VAL A 211 -20.10 -4.95 4.05
CA VAL A 211 -19.30 -4.50 2.90
C VAL A 211 -20.25 -4.27 1.73
N LEU A 212 -20.34 -3.05 1.25
CA LEU A 212 -21.24 -2.66 0.16
C LEU A 212 -20.62 -2.85 -1.22
N ALA A 213 -19.31 -2.66 -1.33
CA ALA A 213 -18.54 -2.89 -2.54
C ALA A 213 -17.05 -3.04 -2.22
N LEU A 214 -16.31 -3.75 -3.09
CA LEU A 214 -14.85 -3.77 -3.12
C LEU A 214 -14.34 -2.86 -4.24
N LEU A 215 -13.20 -2.19 -4.00
CA LEU A 215 -12.68 -1.23 -4.97
C LEU A 215 -12.04 -1.88 -6.20
N GLY A 216 -11.66 -3.14 -6.13
CA GLY A 216 -10.97 -3.86 -7.20
C GLY A 216 -11.80 -4.12 -8.46
N SER A 217 -11.18 -4.79 -9.44
CA SER A 217 -11.81 -5.21 -10.68
C SER A 217 -12.44 -6.60 -10.61
N GLU A 218 -12.02 -7.40 -9.64
CA GLU A 218 -12.44 -8.80 -9.46
C GLU A 218 -12.95 -9.02 -8.05
N ARG A 219 -13.91 -9.93 -7.91
CA ARG A 219 -14.46 -10.31 -6.59
C ARG A 219 -13.39 -10.97 -5.74
N ASN A 220 -13.45 -10.69 -4.45
CA ASN A 220 -12.56 -11.34 -3.49
C ASN A 220 -13.10 -12.75 -3.16
N ARG A 221 -12.24 -13.75 -3.17
CA ARG A 221 -12.61 -15.17 -2.89
C ARG A 221 -13.22 -15.41 -1.51
N TYR A 222 -12.91 -14.53 -0.54
CA TYR A 222 -13.45 -14.61 0.82
C TYR A 222 -14.81 -13.89 0.96
N LEU A 223 -15.16 -13.04 -0.01
CA LEU A 223 -16.40 -12.27 -0.07
C LEU A 223 -17.03 -12.37 -1.47
N PRO A 224 -17.37 -13.59 -1.95
CA PRO A 224 -17.81 -13.81 -3.33
C PRO A 224 -19.13 -13.10 -3.67
N ASP A 225 -19.95 -12.79 -2.68
CA ASP A 225 -21.24 -12.12 -2.87
C ASP A 225 -21.14 -10.59 -2.90
N VAL A 226 -19.97 -10.02 -2.51
CA VAL A 226 -19.76 -8.57 -2.51
C VAL A 226 -19.35 -8.08 -3.91
N PRO A 227 -20.11 -7.15 -4.52
CA PRO A 227 -19.79 -6.65 -5.85
C PRO A 227 -18.54 -5.78 -5.83
N THR A 228 -17.88 -5.68 -6.97
CA THR A 228 -16.77 -4.77 -7.21
C THR A 228 -17.25 -3.43 -7.76
N LEU A 229 -16.43 -2.38 -7.63
CA LEU A 229 -16.72 -1.10 -8.30
C LEU A 229 -16.85 -1.25 -9.80
N LYS A 230 -16.04 -2.12 -10.42
CA LYS A 230 -16.13 -2.44 -11.86
C LYS A 230 -17.50 -2.99 -12.25
N GLU A 231 -18.03 -3.95 -11.49
CA GLU A 231 -19.36 -4.52 -11.72
C GLU A 231 -20.48 -3.50 -11.55
N LEU A 232 -20.27 -2.54 -10.64
CA LEU A 232 -21.19 -1.42 -10.40
C LEU A 232 -21.02 -0.26 -11.39
N GLY A 233 -20.11 -0.40 -12.36
CA GLY A 233 -19.88 0.59 -13.41
C GLY A 233 -19.01 1.77 -13.01
N TYR A 234 -18.23 1.68 -11.91
CA TYR A 234 -17.24 2.67 -11.50
C TYR A 234 -15.83 2.22 -11.86
N THR A 235 -14.86 3.15 -11.78
CA THR A 235 -13.46 2.82 -11.99
C THR A 235 -12.96 1.87 -10.91
N PRO A 236 -12.36 0.73 -11.25
CA PRO A 236 -11.71 -0.12 -10.27
C PRO A 236 -10.38 0.48 -9.82
N TRP A 237 -10.14 0.44 -8.51
CA TRP A 237 -8.91 0.94 -7.89
C TRP A 237 -8.15 -0.19 -7.22
N THR A 238 -6.89 -0.36 -7.59
CA THR A 238 -5.99 -1.32 -6.95
C THR A 238 -4.93 -0.58 -6.15
N SER A 239 -4.46 -1.20 -5.08
CA SER A 239 -3.42 -0.64 -4.21
C SER A 239 -2.35 -1.69 -3.94
N PRO A 240 -1.43 -1.93 -4.89
CA PRO A 240 -0.27 -2.74 -4.63
C PRO A 240 0.64 -2.08 -3.60
N VAL A 241 1.18 -2.92 -2.75
CA VAL A 241 2.07 -2.55 -1.65
C VAL A 241 3.35 -3.34 -1.78
N GLY A 242 4.46 -2.71 -1.52
CA GLY A 242 5.77 -3.32 -1.60
C GLY A 242 6.77 -2.69 -0.65
N ILE A 243 8.03 -2.93 -0.94
CA ILE A 243 9.16 -2.45 -0.15
C ILE A 243 10.03 -1.55 -1.00
N ILE A 244 10.41 -0.41 -0.42
CA ILE A 244 11.30 0.56 -1.02
C ILE A 244 12.50 0.83 -0.12
N GLY A 245 13.61 1.20 -0.73
CA GLY A 245 14.81 1.71 -0.08
C GLY A 245 15.20 3.09 -0.61
N PRO A 246 16.24 3.70 -0.06
CA PRO A 246 16.82 4.93 -0.62
C PRO A 246 17.24 4.73 -2.09
N ALA A 247 17.17 5.80 -2.88
CA ALA A 247 17.70 5.78 -4.24
C ALA A 247 19.16 5.28 -4.27
N HIS A 248 19.53 4.62 -5.36
CA HIS A 248 20.89 4.11 -5.58
C HIS A 248 21.38 3.05 -4.58
N THR A 249 20.46 2.32 -3.94
CA THR A 249 20.84 1.13 -3.15
C THR A 249 21.55 0.12 -4.07
N ASP A 250 22.70 -0.43 -3.63
CA ASP A 250 23.50 -1.38 -4.42
C ASP A 250 22.63 -2.57 -4.90
N GLU A 251 22.71 -2.89 -6.20
CA GLU A 251 21.87 -3.95 -6.81
C GLU A 251 22.04 -5.32 -6.15
N ARG A 252 23.23 -5.62 -5.62
CA ARG A 252 23.50 -6.88 -4.89
C ARG A 252 22.76 -6.90 -3.55
N VAL A 253 22.68 -5.74 -2.87
CA VAL A 253 21.89 -5.56 -1.64
C VAL A 253 20.40 -5.68 -1.95
N VAL A 254 19.95 -5.01 -3.03
CA VAL A 254 18.56 -5.11 -3.51
C VAL A 254 18.18 -6.56 -3.79
N LYS A 255 19.05 -7.33 -4.46
CA LYS A 255 18.81 -8.74 -4.74
C LYS A 255 18.69 -9.57 -3.47
N ILE A 256 19.58 -9.38 -2.49
CA ILE A 256 19.52 -10.11 -1.20
C ILE A 256 18.21 -9.79 -0.47
N LEU A 257 17.83 -8.52 -0.40
CA LEU A 257 16.58 -8.09 0.22
C LEU A 257 15.37 -8.66 -0.52
N HIS A 258 15.32 -8.51 -1.85
CA HIS A 258 14.25 -9.05 -2.70
C HIS A 258 14.04 -10.54 -2.45
N ASP A 259 15.10 -11.34 -2.55
CA ASP A 259 15.02 -12.79 -2.43
C ASP A 259 14.56 -13.21 -1.02
N SER A 260 15.05 -12.52 0.02
CA SER A 260 14.66 -12.80 1.39
C SER A 260 13.21 -12.45 1.71
N PHE A 261 12.72 -11.32 1.19
CA PHE A 261 11.31 -10.96 1.34
C PHE A 261 10.41 -11.86 0.49
N LYS A 262 10.84 -12.24 -0.71
CA LYS A 262 10.11 -13.18 -1.58
C LYS A 262 9.96 -14.55 -0.89
N GLU A 263 10.99 -15.05 -0.26
CA GLU A 263 10.90 -16.27 0.55
C GLU A 263 9.98 -16.06 1.76
N GLY A 264 10.12 -14.93 2.45
CA GLY A 264 9.24 -14.53 3.56
C GLY A 264 7.76 -14.46 3.20
N MET A 265 7.43 -14.11 1.94
CA MET A 265 6.04 -14.11 1.45
C MET A 265 5.39 -15.50 1.45
N ASN A 266 6.18 -16.57 1.39
CA ASN A 266 5.68 -17.95 1.44
C ASN A 266 5.55 -18.47 2.87
N ALA A 267 6.00 -17.72 3.87
CA ALA A 267 5.94 -18.14 5.26
C ALA A 267 4.50 -18.15 5.79
N SER A 268 4.16 -19.18 6.55
CA SER A 268 2.81 -19.37 7.12
C SER A 268 2.33 -18.18 7.94
N VAL A 269 3.22 -17.48 8.67
CA VAL A 269 2.86 -16.30 9.46
C VAL A 269 2.36 -15.16 8.56
N PHE A 270 3.01 -14.92 7.43
CA PHE A 270 2.58 -13.88 6.49
C PHE A 270 1.30 -14.27 5.76
N LEU A 271 1.24 -15.50 5.22
CA LEU A 271 0.05 -15.97 4.48
C LEU A 271 -1.21 -15.98 5.36
N LYS A 272 -1.12 -16.45 6.62
CA LYS A 272 -2.24 -16.40 7.57
C LYS A 272 -2.63 -14.96 7.92
N THR A 273 -1.67 -14.05 7.99
CA THR A 273 -1.97 -12.64 8.22
C THR A 273 -2.72 -12.03 7.04
N LEU A 274 -2.28 -12.29 5.80
CA LEU A 274 -3.01 -11.84 4.61
C LEU A 274 -4.42 -12.44 4.56
N GLU A 275 -4.56 -13.75 4.83
CA GLU A 275 -5.84 -14.44 4.87
C GLU A 275 -6.80 -13.83 5.90
N SER A 276 -6.33 -13.54 7.11
CA SER A 276 -7.14 -12.90 8.16
C SER A 276 -7.65 -11.51 7.77
N MET A 277 -6.99 -10.88 6.82
CA MET A 277 -7.34 -9.57 6.25
C MET A 277 -7.93 -9.66 4.83
N ILE A 278 -8.27 -10.88 4.38
CA ILE A 278 -8.83 -11.10 3.04
C ILE A 278 -7.98 -10.50 1.90
N ILE A 279 -6.67 -10.55 2.04
CA ILE A 279 -5.69 -10.03 1.08
C ILE A 279 -5.06 -11.22 0.36
N ASP A 280 -4.92 -11.12 -0.96
CA ASP A 280 -4.14 -12.08 -1.73
C ASP A 280 -2.69 -11.59 -1.93
N PRO A 281 -1.70 -12.49 -1.92
CA PRO A 281 -0.36 -12.15 -2.38
C PRO A 281 -0.39 -11.57 -3.80
N CYS A 282 0.40 -10.54 -4.04
CA CYS A 282 0.48 -9.85 -5.32
C CYS A 282 1.97 -9.58 -5.60
N TYR A 283 2.70 -10.65 -5.86
CA TYR A 283 4.14 -10.58 -6.09
C TYR A 283 4.47 -9.80 -7.34
N MET A 284 5.39 -8.84 -7.20
CA MET A 284 6.07 -8.18 -8.31
C MET A 284 7.59 -8.25 -8.10
N SER A 285 8.32 -8.64 -9.13
CA SER A 285 9.79 -8.55 -9.09
C SER A 285 10.23 -7.09 -8.95
N THR A 286 11.51 -6.87 -8.63
CA THR A 286 12.11 -5.52 -8.59
C THR A 286 11.80 -4.74 -9.87
N ALA A 287 12.01 -5.36 -11.02
CA ALA A 287 11.75 -4.73 -12.32
C ALA A 287 10.26 -4.47 -12.57
N ASP A 288 9.39 -5.41 -12.20
CA ASP A 288 7.94 -5.25 -12.40
C ASP A 288 7.36 -4.20 -11.47
N TYR A 289 7.85 -4.11 -10.22
CA TYR A 289 7.38 -3.12 -9.27
C TYR A 289 7.85 -1.71 -9.65
N ASP A 290 9.10 -1.54 -10.05
CA ASP A 290 9.60 -0.27 -10.59
C ASP A 290 8.83 0.17 -11.85
N ARG A 291 8.63 -0.75 -12.79
CA ARG A 291 7.84 -0.49 -14.01
C ARG A 291 6.40 -0.08 -13.67
N TYR A 292 5.73 -0.82 -12.78
CA TYR A 292 4.38 -0.48 -12.32
C TYR A 292 4.30 0.94 -11.77
N MET A 293 5.25 1.31 -10.90
CA MET A 293 5.27 2.63 -10.27
C MET A 293 5.49 3.74 -11.31
N ARG A 294 6.39 3.54 -12.27
CA ARG A 294 6.65 4.52 -13.35
C ARG A 294 5.48 4.67 -14.31
N GLU A 295 4.89 3.59 -14.75
CA GLU A 295 3.75 3.61 -15.69
C GLU A 295 2.47 4.13 -15.04
N SER A 296 2.30 3.92 -13.73
CA SER A 296 1.12 4.38 -13.00
C SER A 296 1.18 5.86 -12.64
N TYR A 297 2.36 6.47 -12.54
CA TYR A 297 2.52 7.87 -12.13
C TYR A 297 1.72 8.87 -12.99
N PRO A 298 1.80 8.86 -14.34
CA PRO A 298 0.97 9.73 -15.17
C PRO A 298 -0.52 9.41 -15.08
N ARG A 299 -0.90 8.13 -14.90
CA ARG A 299 -2.31 7.74 -14.74
C ARG A 299 -2.94 8.31 -13.48
N PHE A 300 -2.19 8.37 -12.38
CA PHE A 300 -2.67 9.00 -11.14
C PHE A 300 -2.80 10.52 -11.26
N LYS A 301 -2.00 11.18 -12.10
CA LYS A 301 -2.22 12.60 -12.43
C LYS A 301 -3.59 12.83 -13.06
N GLU A 302 -3.96 12.03 -14.05
CA GLU A 302 -5.26 12.09 -14.70
C GLU A 302 -6.39 11.80 -13.70
N ALA A 303 -6.21 10.80 -12.82
CA ALA A 303 -7.17 10.47 -11.79
C ALA A 303 -7.40 11.61 -10.79
N VAL A 304 -6.33 12.28 -10.34
CA VAL A 304 -6.40 13.44 -9.46
C VAL A 304 -7.21 14.57 -10.11
N GLN A 305 -6.95 14.85 -11.39
CA GLN A 305 -7.69 15.86 -12.17
C GLN A 305 -9.16 15.48 -12.34
N MET A 306 -9.45 14.20 -12.61
CA MET A 306 -10.81 13.70 -12.78
C MET A 306 -11.68 13.95 -11.53
N VAL A 307 -11.10 13.81 -10.33
CA VAL A 307 -11.83 14.01 -9.07
C VAL A 307 -11.71 15.45 -8.53
N GLY A 308 -10.97 16.32 -9.20
CA GLY A 308 -10.84 17.75 -8.82
C GLY A 308 -10.01 17.97 -7.56
N LEU A 309 -9.00 17.13 -7.32
CA LEU A 309 -8.12 17.20 -6.15
C LEU A 309 -6.69 17.66 -6.52
N GLU A 310 -6.50 18.22 -7.72
CA GLU A 310 -5.22 18.77 -8.14
C GLU A 310 -4.77 19.97 -7.31
N LYS A 311 -3.46 20.22 -7.27
CA LYS A 311 -2.87 21.42 -6.68
C LYS A 311 -3.58 22.67 -7.20
N ARG A 312 -4.08 23.50 -6.31
CA ARG A 312 -4.49 24.85 -6.67
C ARG A 312 -3.25 25.65 -7.01
N LYS A 313 -3.23 26.23 -8.21
CA LYS A 313 -2.14 27.14 -8.65
C LYS A 313 -2.14 28.41 -7.81
#